data_262f29adc8a8ed02eb59fbd2801b73c8
#
_entry.id   262f29adc8a8ed02eb59fbd2801b73c8
#
_cell.length_a   1.000
_cell.length_b   1.000
_cell.length_c   1.000
_cell.angle_alpha   90.00
_cell.angle_beta   90.00
_cell.angle_gamma   90.00
#
_symmetry.space_group_name_H-M   'P 1'
#
loop_
_entity.id
_entity.type
_entity.pdbx_description
1 polymer ?
#
loop_
_entity_poly.entity_id
_entity_poly.type
_entity_poly.pdbx_seq_one_letter_code
_entity_poly.pdbx_strand_id
1 'polypeptide(L)'
;MYNSFNAKYDPSGFMDGLGYDISYENIKDSLAKRYLRSPEAPVKIQIVSKTWNASTRKVDFTVNFTNLGSEMSGLYKVNVFVTENNIKWTHRIMDGCATPDDPSGLPLRNNYINMWVTRDVVFSVAGDSLTGPSWPGQQVLTKTCSFHVDTAWIAENCNFVVMAYLNADSIYKAHVQQVVLQSVTHSLGIAETTPARDGILNVFPNPSQGQSNIHISLSTEGSCRLSIFDINGREVENLLDGRMKPGLYNVEINTREYLPGTYIAILTSSSGKTQARFVVK
;
A
#
# COMPACT_ATOMS: atom_id res chain seq x y z
N MET A 1 8.43 14.83 -17.69
CA MET A 1 8.35 13.46 -17.12
C MET A 1 8.42 12.38 -18.21
N TYR A 2 7.71 12.49 -19.32
CA TYR A 2 7.71 11.54 -20.42
C TYR A 2 9.12 11.19 -20.94
N ASN A 3 9.94 12.22 -21.21
CA ASN A 3 11.31 12.03 -21.71
C ASN A 3 12.27 11.41 -20.69
N SER A 4 11.96 11.48 -19.39
CA SER A 4 12.82 10.94 -18.33
C SER A 4 12.72 9.40 -18.22
N PHE A 5 11.63 8.81 -18.69
CA PHE A 5 11.39 7.36 -18.66
C PHE A 5 11.54 6.69 -20.02
N ASN A 6 11.89 7.44 -21.08
CA ASN A 6 12.04 6.92 -22.43
C ASN A 6 10.82 6.09 -22.90
N ALA A 7 9.61 6.54 -22.50
CA ALA A 7 8.36 5.90 -22.89
C ALA A 7 8.12 6.07 -24.39
N LYS A 8 7.88 4.96 -25.08
CA LYS A 8 7.67 4.93 -26.54
C LYS A 8 6.20 4.93 -26.94
N TYR A 9 5.34 4.50 -26.02
CA TYR A 9 3.92 4.30 -26.27
C TYR A 9 3.12 4.83 -25.06
N ASP A 10 1.84 5.10 -25.28
CA ASP A 10 0.90 5.48 -24.26
C ASP A 10 -0.34 4.57 -24.36
N PRO A 11 -0.72 3.82 -23.30
CA PRO A 11 -0.07 3.76 -22.00
C PRO A 11 1.20 2.89 -21.97
N SER A 12 2.26 3.38 -21.30
CA SER A 12 3.48 2.63 -21.02
C SER A 12 3.66 2.44 -19.53
N GLY A 13 4.18 1.30 -19.12
CA GLY A 13 4.50 0.99 -17.72
C GLY A 13 5.96 0.60 -17.55
N PHE A 14 6.55 1.02 -16.44
CA PHE A 14 7.89 0.60 -16.03
C PHE A 14 7.80 -0.03 -14.64
N MET A 15 8.46 -1.16 -14.46
CA MET A 15 8.47 -1.85 -13.18
C MET A 15 9.84 -1.73 -12.54
N ASP A 16 9.89 -1.17 -11.32
CA ASP A 16 11.09 -0.99 -10.52
C ASP A 16 12.25 -0.27 -11.28
N GLY A 17 11.94 0.58 -12.25
CA GLY A 17 12.93 1.25 -13.06
C GLY A 17 13.71 0.33 -14.03
N LEU A 18 13.36 -0.95 -14.08
CA LEU A 18 13.94 -1.88 -15.04
C LEU A 18 13.39 -1.58 -16.43
N GLY A 19 14.09 -0.84 -17.24
CA GLY A 19 13.79 -0.30 -18.58
C GLY A 19 12.99 -1.12 -19.60
N TYR A 20 12.03 -1.88 -19.16
CA TYR A 20 11.10 -2.62 -19.99
C TYR A 20 9.82 -1.81 -20.13
N ASP A 21 9.50 -1.47 -21.35
CA ASP A 21 8.18 -0.99 -21.72
C ASP A 21 7.18 -2.14 -21.51
N ILE A 22 6.41 -2.07 -20.44
CA ILE A 22 5.43 -3.10 -20.08
C ILE A 22 4.11 -2.70 -20.72
N SER A 23 3.70 -3.46 -21.75
CA SER A 23 2.36 -3.31 -22.30
C SER A 23 1.29 -3.75 -21.30
N TYR A 24 0.09 -3.20 -21.42
CA TYR A 24 -1.07 -3.59 -20.60
C TYR A 24 -1.30 -5.11 -20.59
N GLU A 25 -1.06 -5.78 -21.71
CA GLU A 25 -1.24 -7.22 -21.87
C GLU A 25 -0.25 -8.05 -21.04
N ASN A 26 0.95 -7.52 -20.80
CA ASN A 26 2.05 -8.22 -20.13
C ASN A 26 2.20 -7.89 -18.64
N ILE A 27 1.39 -6.96 -18.11
CA ILE A 27 1.60 -6.44 -16.76
C ILE A 27 1.49 -7.52 -15.69
N LYS A 28 0.53 -8.44 -15.81
CA LYS A 28 0.33 -9.54 -14.83
C LYS A 28 1.52 -10.48 -14.78
N ASP A 29 2.00 -10.91 -15.95
CA ASP A 29 3.14 -11.81 -16.06
C ASP A 29 4.43 -11.15 -15.59
N SER A 30 4.60 -9.88 -15.89
CA SER A 30 5.75 -9.10 -15.44
C SER A 30 5.77 -8.93 -13.91
N LEU A 31 4.62 -8.66 -13.30
CA LEU A 31 4.46 -8.59 -11.84
C LEU A 31 4.75 -9.94 -11.19
N ALA A 32 4.20 -11.04 -11.71
CA ALA A 32 4.44 -12.38 -11.19
C ALA A 32 5.92 -12.76 -11.26
N LYS A 33 6.57 -12.53 -12.41
CA LYS A 33 8.01 -12.76 -12.56
C LYS A 33 8.85 -11.92 -11.62
N ARG A 34 8.47 -10.67 -11.39
CA ARG A 34 9.18 -9.77 -10.48
C ARG A 34 9.05 -10.23 -9.03
N TYR A 35 7.85 -10.61 -8.61
CA TYR A 35 7.58 -11.14 -7.27
C TYR A 35 8.39 -12.41 -6.99
N LEU A 36 8.44 -13.35 -7.93
CA LEU A 36 9.20 -14.59 -7.78
C LEU A 36 10.72 -14.37 -7.68
N ARG A 37 11.25 -13.30 -8.29
CA ARG A 37 12.69 -12.99 -8.22
C ARG A 37 13.12 -12.40 -6.87
N SER A 38 12.26 -11.64 -6.23
CA SER A 38 12.57 -10.95 -4.98
C SER A 38 11.27 -10.74 -4.19
N PRO A 39 10.79 -11.78 -3.49
CA PRO A 39 9.54 -11.69 -2.73
C PRO A 39 9.67 -10.77 -1.51
N GLU A 40 10.89 -10.56 -1.01
CA GLU A 40 11.16 -9.70 0.14
C GLU A 40 11.87 -8.41 -0.29
N ALA A 41 11.42 -7.29 0.25
CA ALA A 41 12.08 -6.01 0.03
C ALA A 41 13.36 -5.93 0.88
N PRO A 42 14.51 -5.57 0.30
CA PRO A 42 15.77 -5.47 1.06
C PRO A 42 15.80 -4.26 2.00
N VAL A 43 14.90 -3.29 1.81
CA VAL A 43 14.81 -2.06 2.60
C VAL A 43 13.44 -1.97 3.26
N LYS A 44 13.42 -1.68 4.56
CA LYS A 44 12.22 -1.28 5.30
C LYS A 44 12.11 0.23 5.30
N ILE A 45 10.98 0.78 4.89
CA ILE A 45 10.63 2.19 5.04
C ILE A 45 9.57 2.30 6.14
N GLN A 46 9.82 3.15 7.13
CA GLN A 46 8.89 3.38 8.23
C GLN A 46 8.75 4.89 8.49
N ILE A 47 7.55 5.43 8.32
CA ILE A 47 7.23 6.79 8.71
C ILE A 47 7.02 6.78 10.23
N VAL A 48 7.94 7.38 10.98
CA VAL A 48 7.97 7.33 12.45
C VAL A 48 7.24 8.50 13.09
N SER A 49 7.11 9.61 12.38
CA SER A 49 6.29 10.75 12.80
C SER A 49 5.68 11.44 11.59
N LYS A 50 4.50 12.00 11.77
CA LYS A 50 3.83 12.86 10.79
C LYS A 50 2.90 13.82 11.49
N THR A 51 2.93 15.09 11.07
CA THR A 51 1.97 16.11 11.45
C THR A 51 1.37 16.74 10.21
N TRP A 52 0.07 16.99 10.24
CA TRP A 52 -0.66 17.78 9.27
C TRP A 52 -1.19 19.04 9.94
N ASN A 53 -0.79 20.19 9.45
CA ASN A 53 -1.32 21.47 9.89
C ASN A 53 -2.31 22.00 8.85
N ALA A 54 -3.60 21.94 9.16
CA ALA A 54 -4.65 22.35 8.25
C ALA A 54 -4.64 23.85 7.93
N SER A 55 -4.20 24.71 8.87
CA SER A 55 -4.16 26.16 8.69
C SER A 55 -3.06 26.59 7.72
N THR A 56 -1.90 25.97 7.81
CA THR A 56 -0.75 26.25 6.92
C THR A 56 -0.68 25.29 5.74
N ARG A 57 -1.53 24.26 5.70
CA ARG A 57 -1.53 23.18 4.71
C ARG A 57 -0.16 22.50 4.58
N LYS A 58 0.56 22.39 5.68
CA LYS A 58 1.90 21.82 5.74
C LYS A 58 1.88 20.42 6.31
N VAL A 59 2.62 19.52 5.68
CA VAL A 59 2.96 18.20 6.21
C VAL A 59 4.42 18.21 6.64
N ASP A 60 4.68 17.81 7.87
CA ASP A 60 6.03 17.52 8.37
C ASP A 60 6.06 16.03 8.76
N PHE A 61 7.10 15.30 8.38
CA PHE A 61 7.21 13.88 8.69
C PHE A 61 8.66 13.42 8.76
N THR A 62 8.88 12.36 9.53
CA THR A 62 10.19 11.70 9.66
C THR A 62 10.09 10.26 9.22
N VAL A 63 11.06 9.80 8.45
CA VAL A 63 11.12 8.47 7.87
C VAL A 63 12.41 7.78 8.25
N ASN A 64 12.32 6.54 8.70
CA ASN A 64 13.44 5.63 8.86
C ASN A 64 13.51 4.67 7.67
N PHE A 65 14.73 4.49 7.18
CA PHE A 65 15.09 3.53 6.14
C PHE A 65 16.07 2.53 6.75
N THR A 66 15.72 1.26 6.75
CA THR A 66 16.55 0.20 7.34
C THR A 66 16.96 -0.78 6.25
N ASN A 67 18.25 -1.03 6.09
CA ASN A 67 18.73 -2.16 5.31
C ASN A 67 18.47 -3.45 6.11
N LEU A 68 17.61 -4.34 5.62
CA LEU A 68 17.23 -5.57 6.31
C LEU A 68 18.22 -6.73 6.07
N GLY A 69 19.08 -6.62 5.08
CA GLY A 69 20.02 -7.67 4.69
C GLY A 69 21.46 -7.40 5.09
N SER A 70 22.37 -7.90 4.26
CA SER A 70 23.80 -7.60 4.30
C SER A 70 24.09 -6.20 3.77
N GLU A 71 25.37 -5.84 3.72
CA GLU A 71 25.81 -4.58 3.10
C GLU A 71 25.36 -4.50 1.65
N MET A 72 24.77 -3.37 1.28
CA MET A 72 24.36 -3.05 -0.09
C MET A 72 25.30 -2.00 -0.68
N SER A 73 25.84 -2.28 -1.86
CA SER A 73 26.73 -1.36 -2.60
C SER A 73 25.92 -0.45 -3.52
N GLY A 74 26.40 0.79 -3.69
CA GLY A 74 25.81 1.79 -4.59
C GLY A 74 25.22 2.99 -3.87
N LEU A 75 24.81 3.97 -4.65
CA LEU A 75 24.20 5.20 -4.15
C LEU A 75 22.68 5.01 -4.07
N TYR A 76 22.15 4.96 -2.87
CA TYR A 76 20.71 4.92 -2.66
C TYR A 76 20.14 6.32 -2.50
N LYS A 77 18.99 6.52 -3.07
CA LYS A 77 18.27 7.79 -3.05
C LYS A 77 16.86 7.60 -2.52
N VAL A 78 16.28 8.71 -2.09
CA VAL A 78 14.88 8.80 -1.70
C VAL A 78 14.17 9.85 -2.55
N ASN A 79 12.92 9.58 -2.90
CA ASN A 79 12.02 10.61 -3.41
C ASN A 79 10.66 10.52 -2.71
N VAL A 80 9.94 11.63 -2.73
CA VAL A 80 8.60 11.76 -2.17
C VAL A 80 7.71 12.39 -3.22
N PHE A 81 6.67 11.67 -3.61
CA PHE A 81 5.67 12.12 -4.57
C PHE A 81 4.38 12.44 -3.82
N VAL A 82 3.77 13.58 -4.10
CA VAL A 82 2.44 13.90 -3.62
C VAL A 82 1.45 13.56 -4.72
N THR A 83 0.43 12.77 -4.39
CA THR A 83 -0.60 12.33 -5.33
C THR A 83 -1.98 12.76 -4.84
N GLU A 84 -2.90 13.00 -5.76
CA GLU A 84 -4.29 13.29 -5.47
C GLU A 84 -5.21 12.33 -6.21
N ASN A 85 -6.23 11.85 -5.53
CA ASN A 85 -7.27 10.96 -6.04
C ASN A 85 -8.57 11.75 -6.31
N ASN A 86 -9.50 11.10 -6.98
CA ASN A 86 -10.85 11.62 -7.25
C ASN A 86 -10.88 12.91 -8.05
N ILE A 87 -9.88 13.15 -8.89
CA ILE A 87 -9.84 14.34 -9.76
C ILE A 87 -10.76 14.10 -10.96
N LYS A 88 -11.83 14.88 -11.03
CA LYS A 88 -12.73 14.87 -12.19
C LYS A 88 -12.12 15.69 -13.32
N TRP A 89 -11.96 15.05 -14.46
CA TRP A 89 -11.46 15.70 -15.66
C TRP A 89 -12.11 15.12 -16.92
N THR A 90 -12.08 15.89 -17.99
CA THR A 90 -12.55 15.41 -19.29
C THR A 90 -11.42 14.73 -20.03
N HIS A 91 -11.60 13.48 -20.40
CA HIS A 91 -10.67 12.72 -21.23
C HIS A 91 -11.15 12.61 -22.67
N ARG A 92 -10.23 12.70 -23.61
CA ARG A 92 -10.52 12.37 -25.00
C ARG A 92 -10.50 10.85 -25.14
N ILE A 93 -11.56 10.30 -25.71
CA ILE A 93 -11.63 8.88 -26.07
C ILE A 93 -10.94 8.75 -27.44
N MET A 94 -9.93 7.90 -27.55
CA MET A 94 -9.33 7.56 -28.84
C MET A 94 -10.28 6.66 -29.61
N ASP A 95 -10.34 6.83 -30.94
CA ASP A 95 -11.15 5.98 -31.82
C ASP A 95 -10.84 4.50 -31.60
N GLY A 96 -11.87 3.69 -31.38
CA GLY A 96 -11.76 2.26 -31.08
C GLY A 96 -11.70 1.91 -29.59
N CYS A 97 -11.66 2.88 -28.68
CA CYS A 97 -11.67 2.66 -27.22
C CYS A 97 -13.06 2.86 -26.59
N ALA A 98 -14.15 2.76 -27.37
CA ALA A 98 -15.50 2.75 -26.82
C ALA A 98 -15.63 1.55 -25.86
N THR A 99 -15.93 1.84 -24.59
CA THR A 99 -16.19 0.79 -23.58
C THR A 99 -17.69 0.52 -23.51
N PRO A 100 -18.11 -0.69 -23.06
CA PRO A 100 -19.51 -1.00 -22.81
C PRO A 100 -20.21 0.00 -21.87
N ASP A 101 -19.43 0.67 -21.00
CA ASP A 101 -19.91 1.65 -20.02
C ASP A 101 -20.08 3.05 -20.62
N ASP A 102 -19.60 3.29 -21.83
CA ASP A 102 -19.82 4.55 -22.56
C ASP A 102 -20.23 4.27 -24.02
N PRO A 103 -21.51 3.90 -24.22
CA PRO A 103 -22.04 3.59 -25.56
C PRO A 103 -22.25 4.85 -26.42
N SER A 104 -21.99 6.06 -25.88
CA SER A 104 -22.28 7.30 -26.60
C SER A 104 -21.37 7.53 -27.81
N GLY A 105 -20.22 6.83 -27.89
CA GLY A 105 -19.25 7.00 -28.97
C GLY A 105 -18.69 8.43 -29.09
N LEU A 106 -18.86 9.26 -28.05
CA LEU A 106 -18.39 10.64 -28.03
C LEU A 106 -16.86 10.67 -27.91
N PRO A 107 -16.19 11.58 -28.62
CA PRO A 107 -14.74 11.74 -28.56
C PRO A 107 -14.22 12.26 -27.21
N LEU A 108 -15.11 12.63 -26.30
CA LEU A 108 -14.80 13.15 -24.96
C LEU A 108 -15.61 12.42 -23.90
N ARG A 109 -14.93 11.88 -22.91
CA ARG A 109 -15.56 11.36 -21.69
C ARG A 109 -15.54 12.45 -20.63
N ASN A 110 -16.70 13.01 -20.36
CA ASN A 110 -16.86 14.00 -19.29
C ASN A 110 -16.91 13.31 -17.91
N ASN A 111 -16.40 13.99 -16.89
CA ASN A 111 -16.38 13.50 -15.51
C ASN A 111 -15.57 12.20 -15.28
N TYR A 112 -14.56 11.92 -16.11
CA TYR A 112 -13.64 10.83 -15.81
C TYR A 112 -12.93 11.10 -14.46
N ILE A 113 -12.92 10.08 -13.59
CA ILE A 113 -12.29 10.18 -12.28
C ILE A 113 -10.86 9.68 -12.39
N ASN A 114 -9.90 10.58 -12.23
CA ASN A 114 -8.49 10.24 -12.20
C ASN A 114 -8.06 9.90 -10.78
N MET A 115 -7.29 8.84 -10.66
CA MET A 115 -6.69 8.36 -9.42
C MET A 115 -5.17 8.47 -9.51
N TRP A 116 -4.54 8.68 -8.37
CA TRP A 116 -3.06 8.70 -8.25
C TRP A 116 -2.36 9.74 -9.13
N VAL A 117 -3.02 10.87 -9.38
CA VAL A 117 -2.42 11.95 -10.16
C VAL A 117 -1.29 12.57 -9.36
N THR A 118 -0.05 12.48 -9.86
CA THR A 118 1.10 13.13 -9.24
C THR A 118 0.93 14.64 -9.34
N ARG A 119 0.91 15.29 -8.20
CA ARG A 119 0.76 16.74 -8.05
C ARG A 119 2.09 17.44 -7.82
N ASP A 120 2.98 16.79 -7.05
CA ASP A 120 4.26 17.38 -6.70
C ASP A 120 5.32 16.29 -6.48
N VAL A 121 6.58 16.68 -6.59
CA VAL A 121 7.76 15.90 -6.25
C VAL A 121 8.57 16.72 -5.25
N VAL A 122 8.55 16.29 -3.98
CA VAL A 122 9.06 17.07 -2.84
C VAL A 122 10.55 17.42 -2.96
N PHE A 123 11.33 16.51 -3.51
CA PHE A 123 12.71 16.76 -3.89
C PHE A 123 12.79 17.10 -5.39
N SER A 124 13.94 17.02 -6.00
CA SER A 124 14.05 17.09 -7.45
C SER A 124 13.60 15.74 -8.07
N VAL A 125 13.36 15.72 -9.38
CA VAL A 125 13.11 14.47 -10.12
C VAL A 125 14.23 13.45 -9.91
N ALA A 126 15.46 13.92 -9.67
CA ALA A 126 16.61 13.07 -9.40
C ALA A 126 16.64 12.50 -7.97
N GLY A 127 15.70 12.91 -7.11
CA GLY A 127 15.65 12.53 -5.70
C GLY A 127 16.76 13.15 -4.84
N ASP A 128 16.71 12.85 -3.55
CA ASP A 128 17.73 13.25 -2.58
C ASP A 128 18.60 12.06 -2.17
N SER A 129 19.86 12.30 -1.81
CA SER A 129 20.79 11.25 -1.39
C SER A 129 20.36 10.64 -0.06
N LEU A 130 20.32 9.32 -0.01
CA LEU A 130 20.04 8.55 1.21
C LEU A 130 21.32 7.97 1.80
N THR A 131 22.20 7.40 0.94
CA THR A 131 23.47 6.81 1.35
C THR A 131 24.65 7.34 0.52
N GLY A 132 25.87 7.06 1.00
CA GLY A 132 27.09 7.04 0.20
C GLY A 132 27.18 5.76 -0.67
N PRO A 133 28.40 5.35 -1.09
CA PRO A 133 28.59 4.24 -1.99
C PRO A 133 28.29 2.86 -1.37
N SER A 134 28.01 2.79 -0.07
CA SER A 134 27.71 1.58 0.68
C SER A 134 26.63 1.88 1.74
N TRP A 135 25.79 0.87 1.98
CA TRP A 135 24.77 0.90 3.03
C TRP A 135 24.93 -0.37 3.89
N PRO A 136 25.55 -0.27 5.06
CA PRO A 136 25.75 -1.40 5.97
C PRO A 136 24.45 -2.10 6.33
N GLY A 137 24.55 -3.42 6.53
CA GLY A 137 23.42 -4.23 6.98
C GLY A 137 22.89 -3.77 8.34
N GLN A 138 21.59 -3.81 8.53
CA GLN A 138 20.85 -3.39 9.72
C GLN A 138 21.00 -1.90 10.08
N GLN A 139 21.70 -1.11 9.28
CA GLN A 139 21.81 0.34 9.50
C GLN A 139 20.47 1.03 9.22
N VAL A 140 20.09 1.91 10.15
CA VAL A 140 18.93 2.80 10.03
C VAL A 140 19.40 4.20 9.63
N LEU A 141 18.81 4.74 8.58
CA LEU A 141 19.00 6.11 8.13
C LEU A 141 17.70 6.88 8.31
N THR A 142 17.80 8.09 8.87
CA THR A 142 16.61 8.90 9.17
C THR A 142 16.60 10.15 8.29
N LYS A 143 15.48 10.47 7.70
CA LYS A 143 15.22 11.72 6.98
C LYS A 143 13.99 12.41 7.54
N THR A 144 14.12 13.73 7.74
CA THR A 144 12.98 14.60 8.04
C THR A 144 12.64 15.40 6.79
N CYS A 145 11.36 15.39 6.45
CA CYS A 145 10.84 15.98 5.22
C CYS A 145 9.64 16.88 5.52
N SER A 146 9.42 17.86 4.66
CA SER A 146 8.21 18.68 4.72
C SER A 146 7.79 19.10 3.32
N PHE A 147 6.48 19.29 3.13
CA PHE A 147 5.90 19.87 1.91
C PHE A 147 4.59 20.59 2.22
N HIS A 148 4.14 21.42 1.28
CA HIS A 148 2.85 22.08 1.36
C HIS A 148 1.89 21.46 0.35
N VAL A 149 0.65 21.29 0.77
CA VAL A 149 -0.47 20.89 -0.10
C VAL A 149 -1.08 22.16 -0.68
N ASP A 150 -1.05 22.29 -1.99
CA ASP A 150 -1.61 23.46 -2.68
C ASP A 150 -3.08 23.67 -2.31
N THR A 151 -3.51 24.92 -2.25
CA THR A 151 -4.90 25.29 -1.91
C THR A 151 -5.92 24.81 -2.93
N ALA A 152 -5.50 24.59 -4.18
CA ALA A 152 -6.32 24.04 -5.24
C ALA A 152 -6.56 22.52 -5.12
N TRP A 153 -5.84 21.82 -4.27
CA TRP A 153 -5.99 20.37 -4.08
C TRP A 153 -6.90 20.06 -2.91
N ILE A 154 -7.60 18.93 -2.98
CA ILE A 154 -8.43 18.43 -1.88
C ILE A 154 -7.54 17.60 -0.97
N ALA A 155 -7.15 18.14 0.19
CA ALA A 155 -6.18 17.52 1.08
C ALA A 155 -6.57 16.11 1.54
N GLU A 156 -7.86 15.84 1.71
CA GLU A 156 -8.43 14.55 2.08
C GLU A 156 -8.24 13.49 0.99
N ASN A 157 -8.09 13.92 -0.25
CA ASN A 157 -7.81 13.06 -1.41
C ASN A 157 -6.31 12.93 -1.67
N CYS A 158 -5.47 13.68 -0.95
CA CYS A 158 -4.03 13.67 -1.13
C CYS A 158 -3.34 12.58 -0.31
N ASN A 159 -2.39 11.94 -0.95
CA ASN A 159 -1.46 11.00 -0.33
C ASN A 159 -0.02 11.43 -0.68
N PHE A 160 0.94 10.95 0.09
CA PHE A 160 2.32 11.03 -0.30
C PHE A 160 2.96 9.64 -0.32
N VAL A 161 3.86 9.45 -1.26
CA VAL A 161 4.54 8.18 -1.54
C VAL A 161 6.02 8.40 -1.31
N VAL A 162 6.58 7.71 -0.33
CA VAL A 162 8.02 7.70 -0.07
C VAL A 162 8.63 6.49 -0.78
N MET A 163 9.63 6.72 -1.62
CA MET A 163 10.28 5.70 -2.42
C MET A 163 11.79 5.71 -2.16
N ALA A 164 12.36 4.56 -1.82
CA ALA A 164 13.80 4.33 -1.79
C ALA A 164 14.24 3.53 -3.01
N TYR A 165 15.31 3.96 -3.66
CA TYR A 165 15.80 3.32 -4.88
C TYR A 165 17.32 3.39 -5.01
N LEU A 166 17.90 2.40 -5.67
CA LEU A 166 19.29 2.43 -6.09
C LEU A 166 19.42 3.36 -7.30
N ASN A 167 20.28 4.37 -7.19
CA ASN A 167 20.54 5.32 -8.28
C ASN A 167 21.20 4.62 -9.46
N ALA A 168 20.86 5.08 -10.65
CA ALA A 168 21.47 4.66 -11.90
C ALA A 168 21.72 5.88 -12.81
N ASP A 169 22.40 5.68 -13.95
CA ASP A 169 22.74 6.74 -14.90
C ASP A 169 21.52 7.48 -15.45
N SER A 170 20.36 6.83 -15.38
CA SER A 170 19.08 7.44 -15.76
C SER A 170 17.97 6.90 -14.88
N ILE A 171 16.95 7.74 -14.61
CA ILE A 171 15.88 7.43 -13.66
C ILE A 171 15.08 6.17 -14.03
N TYR A 172 14.93 5.88 -15.33
CA TYR A 172 14.23 4.68 -15.80
C TYR A 172 15.00 3.38 -15.55
N LYS A 173 16.29 3.47 -15.20
CA LYS A 173 17.13 2.33 -14.78
C LYS A 173 17.28 2.26 -13.25
N ALA A 174 16.74 3.21 -12.51
CA ALA A 174 16.79 3.22 -11.06
C ALA A 174 15.99 2.04 -10.50
N HIS A 175 16.61 1.26 -9.61
CA HIS A 175 15.97 0.09 -9.04
C HIS A 175 15.24 0.46 -7.75
N VAL A 176 13.91 0.45 -7.77
CA VAL A 176 13.09 0.66 -6.57
C VAL A 176 13.29 -0.49 -5.59
N GLN A 177 13.63 -0.15 -4.36
CA GLN A 177 13.84 -1.12 -3.28
C GLN A 177 12.57 -1.31 -2.46
N GLN A 178 11.89 -0.21 -2.16
CA GLN A 178 10.66 -0.21 -1.37
C GLN A 178 9.91 1.10 -1.57
N VAL A 179 8.60 1.02 -1.34
CA VAL A 179 7.68 2.17 -1.40
C VAL A 179 6.73 2.10 -0.20
N VAL A 180 6.44 3.24 0.40
CA VAL A 180 5.38 3.38 1.40
C VAL A 180 4.44 4.51 1.02
N LEU A 181 3.15 4.29 1.19
CA LEU A 181 2.08 5.25 0.96
C LEU A 181 1.52 5.74 2.29
N GLN A 182 1.27 7.05 2.41
CA GLN A 182 0.61 7.64 3.57
C GLN A 182 -0.36 8.73 3.14
N SER A 183 -1.53 8.76 3.77
CA SER A 183 -2.49 9.86 3.60
C SER A 183 -1.94 11.16 4.21
N VAL A 184 -2.24 12.29 3.57
CA VAL A 184 -1.88 13.61 4.06
C VAL A 184 -2.61 13.93 5.37
N THR A 185 -3.92 13.82 5.40
CA THR A 185 -4.76 14.27 6.51
C THR A 185 -4.92 13.24 7.63
N HIS A 186 -4.95 11.95 7.32
CA HIS A 186 -5.08 10.92 8.34
C HIS A 186 -3.79 10.80 9.14
N SER A 187 -3.92 10.65 10.45
CA SER A 187 -2.79 10.33 11.33
C SER A 187 -2.06 9.07 10.85
N LEU A 188 -0.80 8.94 11.21
CA LEU A 188 -0.12 7.65 11.06
C LEU A 188 -1.01 6.61 11.74
N GLY A 189 -1.44 5.61 10.98
CA GLY A 189 -1.85 4.37 11.63
C GLY A 189 -0.70 3.99 12.55
N ILE A 190 -1.01 3.56 13.76
CA ILE A 190 0.01 3.19 14.75
C ILE A 190 1.04 2.34 14.00
N ALA A 191 2.28 2.84 13.91
CA ALA A 191 3.39 2.01 13.44
C ALA A 191 3.24 0.68 14.18
N GLU A 192 3.40 -0.45 13.48
CA GLU A 192 3.37 -1.78 14.10
C GLU A 192 4.44 -1.90 15.18
N THR A 193 4.27 -1.15 16.25
CA THR A 193 4.67 -1.54 17.57
C THR A 193 3.75 -2.70 17.93
N THR A 194 4.27 -3.76 18.47
CA THR A 194 3.51 -4.85 19.12
C THR A 194 2.10 -4.37 19.41
N PRO A 195 1.07 -4.94 18.78
CA PRO A 195 -0.26 -4.35 18.82
C PRO A 195 -0.59 -4.02 20.26
N ALA A 196 -0.97 -2.78 20.55
CA ALA A 196 -1.24 -2.33 21.92
C ALA A 196 -2.44 -3.07 22.53
N ARG A 197 -3.15 -3.85 21.74
CA ARG A 197 -4.33 -4.63 22.14
C ARG A 197 -4.55 -5.78 21.18
N ASP A 198 -4.94 -6.93 21.72
CA ASP A 198 -5.43 -8.05 20.92
C ASP A 198 -6.75 -7.68 20.25
N GLY A 199 -6.93 -8.10 19.00
CA GLY A 199 -8.17 -7.81 18.30
C GLY A 199 -8.25 -8.33 16.87
N ILE A 200 -9.48 -8.33 16.33
CA ILE A 200 -9.72 -8.52 14.91
C ILE A 200 -9.70 -7.14 14.27
N LEU A 201 -8.76 -6.93 13.34
CA LEU A 201 -8.57 -5.66 12.63
C LEU A 201 -9.61 -5.51 11.51
N ASN A 202 -9.77 -6.54 10.68
CA ASN A 202 -10.77 -6.59 9.61
C ASN A 202 -11.04 -8.02 9.14
N VAL A 203 -12.10 -8.16 8.34
CA VAL A 203 -12.41 -9.35 7.53
C VAL A 203 -12.59 -8.87 6.09
N PHE A 204 -11.79 -9.40 5.16
CA PHE A 204 -11.80 -8.96 3.77
C PHE A 204 -11.54 -10.11 2.79
N PRO A 205 -12.26 -10.18 1.65
CA PRO A 205 -13.39 -9.33 1.26
C PRO A 205 -14.63 -9.54 2.16
N ASN A 206 -15.39 -8.46 2.37
CA ASN A 206 -16.68 -8.49 3.02
C ASN A 206 -17.67 -7.61 2.21
N PRO A 207 -18.68 -8.17 1.56
CA PRO A 207 -19.12 -9.58 1.61
C PRO A 207 -18.15 -10.58 0.97
N SER A 208 -18.09 -11.78 1.57
CA SER A 208 -17.31 -12.92 1.07
C SER A 208 -18.03 -13.65 -0.06
N GLN A 209 -17.25 -14.08 -1.06
CA GLN A 209 -17.70 -14.96 -2.15
C GLN A 209 -16.71 -16.12 -2.32
N GLY A 210 -16.68 -17.02 -1.35
CA GLY A 210 -15.86 -18.22 -1.38
C GLY A 210 -14.60 -18.19 -0.52
N GLN A 211 -13.86 -17.09 -0.47
CA GLN A 211 -12.68 -16.92 0.40
C GLN A 211 -12.62 -15.53 1.01
N SER A 212 -12.20 -15.45 2.26
CA SER A 212 -11.88 -14.19 2.95
C SER A 212 -10.69 -14.38 3.87
N ASN A 213 -10.11 -13.28 4.30
CA ASN A 213 -9.02 -13.23 5.25
C ASN A 213 -9.46 -12.47 6.50
N ILE A 214 -9.13 -13.00 7.66
CA ILE A 214 -9.34 -12.37 8.96
C ILE A 214 -7.98 -11.89 9.44
N HIS A 215 -7.79 -10.59 9.51
CA HIS A 215 -6.57 -10.01 10.06
C HIS A 215 -6.74 -9.82 11.55
N ILE A 216 -5.87 -10.44 12.33
CA ILE A 216 -5.85 -10.32 13.79
C ILE A 216 -4.53 -9.75 14.30
N SER A 217 -4.59 -9.10 15.43
CA SER A 217 -3.44 -8.57 16.15
C SER A 217 -3.35 -9.20 17.53
N LEU A 218 -2.16 -9.59 17.96
CA LEU A 218 -1.87 -10.11 19.29
C LEU A 218 -0.74 -9.28 19.91
N SER A 219 -1.00 -8.71 21.09
CA SER A 219 -0.07 -7.83 21.81
C SER A 219 0.88 -8.57 22.74
N THR A 220 0.46 -9.73 23.21
CA THR A 220 1.23 -10.56 24.15
C THR A 220 1.21 -12.02 23.72
N GLU A 221 2.25 -12.76 24.10
CA GLU A 221 2.26 -14.20 23.91
C GLU A 221 1.25 -14.87 24.83
N GLY A 222 0.39 -15.71 24.28
CA GLY A 222 -0.61 -16.38 25.08
C GLY A 222 -1.51 -17.33 24.30
N SER A 223 -2.47 -17.93 25.00
CA SER A 223 -3.51 -18.74 24.37
C SER A 223 -4.41 -17.85 23.52
N CYS A 224 -4.70 -18.28 22.31
CA CYS A 224 -5.52 -17.58 21.35
C CYS A 224 -6.45 -18.58 20.67
N ARG A 225 -7.73 -18.20 20.56
CA ARG A 225 -8.74 -18.96 19.82
C ARG A 225 -9.54 -18.02 18.92
N LEU A 226 -9.63 -18.37 17.63
CA LEU A 226 -10.44 -17.66 16.65
C LEU A 226 -11.51 -18.60 16.12
N SER A 227 -12.76 -18.30 16.37
CA SER A 227 -13.90 -19.10 15.93
C SER A 227 -14.93 -18.25 15.19
N ILE A 228 -15.66 -18.88 14.28
CA ILE A 228 -16.75 -18.30 13.51
C ILE A 228 -18.07 -18.80 14.06
N PHE A 229 -19.01 -17.89 14.23
CA PHE A 229 -20.36 -18.16 14.70
C PHE A 229 -21.40 -17.68 13.70
N ASP A 230 -22.52 -18.38 13.62
CA ASP A 230 -23.72 -17.90 12.94
C ASP A 230 -24.48 -16.88 13.82
N ILE A 231 -25.53 -16.27 13.27
CA ILE A 231 -26.35 -15.27 13.99
C ILE A 231 -27.12 -15.85 15.20
N ASN A 232 -27.26 -17.18 15.29
CA ASN A 232 -27.89 -17.87 16.38
C ASN A 232 -26.91 -18.20 17.52
N GLY A 233 -25.62 -17.85 17.33
CA GLY A 233 -24.56 -18.11 18.29
C GLY A 233 -23.99 -19.54 18.24
N ARG A 234 -24.29 -20.30 17.18
CA ARG A 234 -23.71 -21.61 16.97
C ARG A 234 -22.32 -21.47 16.36
N GLU A 235 -21.33 -22.13 16.93
CA GLU A 235 -19.98 -22.21 16.35
C GLU A 235 -20.03 -23.01 15.04
N VAL A 236 -19.62 -22.37 13.94
CA VAL A 236 -19.58 -22.92 12.60
C VAL A 236 -18.22 -23.53 12.31
N GLU A 237 -17.17 -22.83 12.71
CA GLU A 237 -15.78 -23.25 12.46
C GLU A 237 -14.85 -22.69 13.51
N ASN A 238 -13.81 -23.47 13.88
CA ASN A 238 -12.69 -23.02 14.68
C ASN A 238 -11.45 -22.90 13.79
N LEU A 239 -11.01 -21.66 13.53
CA LEU A 239 -9.92 -21.37 12.61
C LEU A 239 -8.55 -21.42 13.28
N LEU A 240 -8.50 -21.15 14.60
CA LEU A 240 -7.26 -21.05 15.33
C LEU A 240 -7.48 -21.40 16.80
N ASP A 241 -6.67 -22.33 17.31
CA ASP A 241 -6.69 -22.69 18.74
C ASP A 241 -5.26 -23.11 19.14
N GLY A 242 -4.61 -22.29 19.95
CA GLY A 242 -3.24 -22.57 20.38
C GLY A 242 -2.54 -21.39 21.02
N ARG A 243 -1.26 -21.61 21.35
CA ARG A 243 -0.39 -20.57 21.89
C ARG A 243 0.29 -19.81 20.75
N MET A 244 0.11 -18.49 20.75
CA MET A 244 0.61 -17.59 19.70
C MET A 244 1.56 -16.56 20.29
N LYS A 245 2.53 -16.11 19.49
CA LYS A 245 3.42 -14.99 19.82
C LYS A 245 2.75 -13.65 19.50
N PRO A 246 3.26 -12.53 20.05
CA PRO A 246 2.82 -11.21 19.62
C PRO A 246 3.07 -11.02 18.12
N GLY A 247 2.13 -10.35 17.43
CA GLY A 247 2.26 -10.10 16.00
C GLY A 247 0.93 -9.87 15.31
N LEU A 248 1.02 -9.64 13.99
CA LEU A 248 -0.11 -9.59 13.08
C LEU A 248 -0.22 -10.92 12.34
N TYR A 249 -1.42 -11.44 12.24
CA TYR A 249 -1.68 -12.70 11.57
C TYR A 249 -2.80 -12.53 10.54
N ASN A 250 -2.64 -13.24 9.44
CA ASN A 250 -3.66 -13.35 8.41
C ASN A 250 -4.19 -14.78 8.43
N VAL A 251 -5.45 -14.94 8.80
CA VAL A 251 -6.13 -16.25 8.90
C VAL A 251 -7.12 -16.36 7.76
N GLU A 252 -6.86 -17.30 6.85
CA GLU A 252 -7.74 -17.55 5.71
C GLU A 252 -8.98 -18.33 6.16
N ILE A 253 -10.14 -17.96 5.60
CA ILE A 253 -11.41 -18.63 5.80
C ILE A 253 -12.02 -19.01 4.46
N ASN A 254 -12.39 -20.28 4.31
CA ASN A 254 -13.12 -20.79 3.14
C ASN A 254 -14.63 -20.73 3.40
N THR A 255 -15.30 -19.75 2.81
CA THR A 255 -16.73 -19.52 3.00
C THR A 255 -17.62 -20.22 1.96
N ARG A 256 -17.05 -21.06 1.09
CA ARG A 256 -17.81 -21.78 0.04
C ARG A 256 -18.88 -22.74 0.60
N GLU A 257 -18.62 -23.28 1.79
CA GLU A 257 -19.51 -24.21 2.46
C GLU A 257 -20.49 -23.53 3.43
N TYR A 258 -20.38 -22.19 3.55
CA TYR A 258 -21.26 -21.40 4.40
C TYR A 258 -22.53 -21.03 3.64
N LEU A 259 -23.66 -21.09 4.32
CA LEU A 259 -24.91 -20.57 3.77
C LEU A 259 -24.83 -19.03 3.67
N PRO A 260 -25.46 -18.43 2.63
CA PRO A 260 -25.55 -16.98 2.56
C PRO A 260 -26.16 -16.40 3.84
N GLY A 261 -25.49 -15.40 4.41
CA GLY A 261 -25.93 -14.82 5.68
C GLY A 261 -24.84 -14.02 6.40
N THR A 262 -25.16 -13.61 7.61
CA THR A 262 -24.24 -12.87 8.49
C THR A 262 -23.56 -13.81 9.47
N TYR A 263 -22.26 -13.64 9.64
CA TYR A 263 -21.42 -14.41 10.53
C TYR A 263 -20.62 -13.48 11.45
N ILE A 264 -20.17 -14.01 12.58
CA ILE A 264 -19.40 -13.28 13.58
C ILE A 264 -18.10 -14.06 13.82
N ALA A 265 -16.97 -13.43 13.51
CA ALA A 265 -15.66 -13.90 13.93
C ALA A 265 -15.38 -13.44 15.36
N ILE A 266 -14.99 -14.34 16.22
CA ILE A 266 -14.68 -14.06 17.63
C ILE A 266 -13.26 -14.51 17.92
N LEU A 267 -12.43 -13.56 18.33
CA LEU A 267 -11.09 -13.80 18.84
C LEU A 267 -11.14 -13.75 20.37
N THR A 268 -10.71 -14.82 21.01
CA THR A 268 -10.49 -14.91 22.46
C THR A 268 -8.99 -15.06 22.71
N SER A 269 -8.41 -14.19 23.50
CA SER A 269 -7.00 -14.20 23.86
C SER A 269 -6.79 -13.96 25.35
N SER A 270 -5.54 -13.94 25.81
CA SER A 270 -5.19 -13.58 27.18
C SER A 270 -5.62 -12.16 27.57
N SER A 271 -5.74 -11.26 26.60
CA SER A 271 -6.15 -9.86 26.81
C SER A 271 -7.67 -9.63 26.79
N GLY A 272 -8.45 -10.67 26.45
CA GLY A 272 -9.91 -10.57 26.39
C GLY A 272 -10.52 -11.13 25.13
N LYS A 273 -11.74 -10.66 24.81
CA LYS A 273 -12.54 -11.13 23.69
C LYS A 273 -12.88 -9.97 22.76
N THR A 274 -12.66 -10.17 21.45
CA THR A 274 -13.05 -9.21 20.41
C THR A 274 -13.82 -9.91 19.31
N GLN A 275 -14.63 -9.14 18.56
CA GLN A 275 -15.46 -9.71 17.51
C GLN A 275 -15.54 -8.79 16.29
N ALA A 276 -15.73 -9.41 15.13
CA ALA A 276 -16.03 -8.72 13.87
C ALA A 276 -17.15 -9.44 13.11
N ARG A 277 -18.02 -8.68 12.48
CA ARG A 277 -19.12 -9.20 11.66
C ARG A 277 -18.77 -9.16 10.18
N PHE A 278 -19.11 -10.21 9.46
CA PHE A 278 -18.98 -10.28 7.99
C PHE A 278 -20.19 -10.97 7.36
N VAL A 279 -20.33 -10.79 6.06
CA VAL A 279 -21.45 -11.32 5.26
C VAL A 279 -20.91 -12.30 4.24
N VAL A 280 -21.59 -13.42 4.06
CA VAL A 280 -21.38 -14.41 2.99
C VAL A 280 -22.52 -14.28 1.98
N LYS A 281 -22.19 -14.24 0.68
CA LYS A 281 -23.15 -14.17 -0.43
C LYS A 281 -23.27 -15.48 -1.15
#